data_2ace500d6a3849679d72aff6d2c43268
#
_entry.id   2ace500d6a3849679d72aff6d2c43268
#
_cell.length_a   1.000
_cell.length_b   1.000
_cell.length_c   1.000
_cell.angle_alpha   90.00
_cell.angle_beta   90.00
_cell.angle_gamma   90.00
#
_symmetry.space_group_name_H-M   'P 1'
#
loop_
_entity.id
_entity.type
_entity.pdbx_description
1 polymer ?
#
loop_
_entity_poly.entity_id
_entity_poly.type
_entity_poly.pdbx_seq_one_letter_code
_entity_poly.pdbx_strand_id
1 'polypeptide(L)'
;MNQPRFITAEGFSKLRSEYDELFAVERPKLVETIAWAAANGDRSENGDYIYGRKKLREIDRRLGHLAKVMKAAKVVEPGAQGSRDQVRFGATVELADEDDVRRTVTIVGDDEADASNGRIGWSAPLARALVGAKVGDERIVRLPAGEKSYEVVAIRYPDA
;
A
#
# COMPACT_ATOMS: atom_id res chain seq x y z
N MET A 1 7.27 6.09 19.01
CA MET A 1 7.24 4.61 18.97
C MET A 1 6.85 4.11 17.61
N ASN A 2 7.66 3.24 17.07
CA ASN A 2 7.40 2.68 15.76
C ASN A 2 6.37 1.56 15.87
N GLN A 3 5.16 1.82 15.40
CA GLN A 3 4.17 0.77 15.30
C GLN A 3 4.53 -0.12 14.11
N PRO A 4 4.34 -1.46 14.22
CA PRO A 4 4.58 -2.33 13.09
C PRO A 4 3.66 -1.96 11.92
N ARG A 5 4.21 -1.94 10.72
CA ARG A 5 3.44 -1.70 9.51
C ARG A 5 2.99 -3.04 8.97
N PHE A 6 1.72 -3.34 9.16
CA PHE A 6 1.15 -4.58 8.64
C PHE A 6 1.08 -4.55 7.12
N ILE A 7 1.39 -5.68 6.51
CA ILE A 7 1.35 -5.83 5.06
C ILE A 7 1.00 -7.29 4.74
N THR A 8 0.31 -7.50 3.62
CA THR A 8 0.06 -8.86 3.14
C THR A 8 1.32 -9.42 2.49
N ALA A 9 1.41 -10.75 2.37
CA ALA A 9 2.52 -11.40 1.67
C ALA A 9 2.60 -10.94 0.21
N GLU A 10 1.44 -10.79 -0.44
CA GLU A 10 1.36 -10.27 -1.82
C GLU A 10 1.90 -8.85 -1.91
N GLY A 11 1.51 -7.97 -1.00
CA GLY A 11 1.99 -6.60 -0.98
C GLY A 11 3.48 -6.50 -0.74
N PHE A 12 4.02 -7.29 0.18
CA PHE A 12 5.46 -7.35 0.43
C PHE A 12 6.21 -7.83 -0.81
N SER A 13 5.70 -8.86 -1.48
CA SER A 13 6.29 -9.37 -2.71
C SER A 13 6.34 -8.30 -3.81
N LYS A 14 5.28 -7.50 -3.94
CA LYS A 14 5.25 -6.39 -4.91
C LYS A 14 6.30 -5.32 -4.61
N LEU A 15 6.45 -4.94 -3.34
CA LEU A 15 7.47 -3.98 -2.94
C LEU A 15 8.87 -4.51 -3.24
N ARG A 16 9.11 -5.78 -2.94
CA ARG A 16 10.39 -6.41 -3.21
C ARG A 16 10.69 -6.49 -4.70
N SER A 17 9.68 -6.84 -5.51
CA SER A 17 9.85 -6.89 -6.96
C SER A 17 10.16 -5.50 -7.54
N GLU A 18 9.51 -4.46 -7.05
CA GLU A 18 9.82 -3.09 -7.47
C GLU A 18 11.25 -2.71 -7.09
N TYR A 19 11.65 -3.03 -5.86
CA TYR A 19 13.01 -2.76 -5.39
C TYR A 19 14.05 -3.45 -6.27
N ASP A 20 13.85 -4.74 -6.54
CA ASP A 20 14.80 -5.53 -7.33
C ASP A 20 14.89 -5.01 -8.77
N GLU A 21 13.78 -4.63 -9.38
CA GLU A 21 13.74 -4.06 -10.73
C GLU A 21 14.47 -2.71 -10.79
N LEU A 22 14.23 -1.84 -9.84
CA LEU A 22 14.90 -0.55 -9.77
C LEU A 22 16.39 -0.69 -9.54
N PHE A 23 16.79 -1.55 -8.60
CA PHE A 23 18.17 -1.69 -8.17
C PHE A 23 19.01 -2.46 -9.20
N ALA A 24 18.49 -3.59 -9.69
CA ALA A 24 19.27 -4.52 -10.51
C ALA A 24 19.15 -4.24 -12.02
N VAL A 25 18.10 -3.57 -12.47
CA VAL A 25 17.84 -3.35 -13.91
C VAL A 25 17.87 -1.87 -14.26
N GLU A 26 16.98 -1.08 -13.69
CA GLU A 26 16.81 0.32 -14.11
C GLU A 26 17.98 1.21 -13.70
N ARG A 27 18.45 1.06 -12.46
CA ARG A 27 19.56 1.87 -11.94
C ARG A 27 20.85 1.67 -12.74
N PRO A 28 21.29 0.42 -12.99
CA PRO A 28 22.51 0.21 -13.80
C PRO A 28 22.41 0.77 -15.23
N LYS A 29 21.25 0.60 -15.87
CA LYS A 29 21.03 1.15 -17.22
C LYS A 29 21.15 2.67 -17.23
N LEU A 30 20.56 3.31 -16.21
CA LEU A 30 20.58 4.77 -16.11
C LEU A 30 21.99 5.29 -15.83
N VAL A 31 22.74 4.61 -14.95
CA VAL A 31 24.13 4.96 -14.67
C VAL A 31 24.97 4.88 -15.94
N GLU A 32 24.77 3.85 -16.76
CA GLU A 32 25.45 3.70 -18.05
C GLU A 32 25.09 4.84 -19.02
N THR A 33 23.80 5.17 -19.09
CA THR A 33 23.32 6.29 -19.93
C THR A 33 23.92 7.62 -19.47
N ILE A 34 24.00 7.87 -18.18
CA ILE A 34 24.60 9.08 -17.61
C ILE A 34 26.08 9.15 -17.97
N ALA A 35 26.82 8.05 -17.87
CA ALA A 35 28.22 7.99 -18.22
C ALA A 35 28.44 8.30 -19.69
N TRP A 36 27.61 7.73 -20.55
CA TRP A 36 27.63 8.02 -22.00
C TRP A 36 27.37 9.50 -22.26
N ALA A 37 26.34 10.08 -21.67
CA ALA A 37 26.00 11.49 -21.84
C ALA A 37 27.12 12.40 -21.33
N ALA A 38 27.74 12.06 -20.21
CA ALA A 38 28.86 12.84 -19.65
C ALA A 38 30.08 12.85 -20.57
N ALA A 39 30.29 11.79 -21.34
CA ALA A 39 31.39 11.67 -22.28
C ALA A 39 31.15 12.46 -23.57
N ASN A 40 29.90 12.84 -23.86
CA ASN A 40 29.51 13.44 -25.14
C ASN A 40 29.38 14.96 -25.14
N GLY A 41 29.83 15.64 -24.10
CA GLY A 41 29.80 17.11 -24.13
C GLY A 41 29.91 17.77 -22.77
N ASP A 42 29.60 19.07 -22.74
CA ASP A 42 29.61 19.86 -21.52
C ASP A 42 28.44 19.46 -20.60
N ARG A 43 28.76 19.02 -19.41
CA ARG A 43 27.78 18.56 -18.40
C ARG A 43 26.78 19.64 -18.02
N SER A 44 27.18 20.89 -18.02
CA SER A 44 26.31 22.00 -17.63
C SER A 44 25.21 22.31 -18.65
N GLU A 45 25.44 21.97 -19.93
CA GLU A 45 24.50 22.22 -21.02
C GLU A 45 23.91 20.93 -21.59
N ASN A 46 24.33 19.79 -21.10
CA ASN A 46 23.91 18.48 -21.61
C ASN A 46 22.59 18.05 -20.95
N GLY A 47 21.48 18.22 -21.71
CA GLY A 47 20.14 17.89 -21.23
C GLY A 47 20.00 16.42 -20.81
N ASP A 48 20.61 15.50 -21.55
CA ASP A 48 20.56 14.07 -21.22
C ASP A 48 21.27 13.78 -19.90
N TYR A 49 22.41 14.43 -19.66
CA TYR A 49 23.15 14.29 -18.42
C TYR A 49 22.34 14.84 -17.24
N ILE A 50 21.77 16.03 -17.37
CA ILE A 50 20.99 16.69 -16.32
C ILE A 50 19.74 15.87 -16.00
N TYR A 51 19.02 15.42 -17.02
CA TYR A 51 17.83 14.57 -16.87
C TYR A 51 18.18 13.24 -16.19
N GLY A 52 19.25 12.60 -16.65
CA GLY A 52 19.71 11.32 -16.09
C GLY A 52 20.06 11.44 -14.61
N ARG A 53 20.77 12.50 -14.23
CA ARG A 53 21.13 12.74 -12.82
C ARG A 53 19.89 12.96 -11.96
N LYS A 54 18.92 13.71 -12.46
CA LYS A 54 17.66 13.93 -11.76
C LYS A 54 16.91 12.60 -11.57
N LYS A 55 16.82 11.81 -12.62
CA LYS A 55 16.15 10.50 -12.60
C LYS A 55 16.83 9.55 -11.63
N LEU A 56 18.16 9.56 -11.57
CA LEU A 56 18.92 8.72 -10.64
C LEU A 56 18.60 9.08 -9.19
N ARG A 57 18.50 10.38 -8.88
CA ARG A 57 18.11 10.80 -7.53
C ARG A 57 16.70 10.33 -7.17
N GLU A 58 15.77 10.33 -8.13
CA GLU A 58 14.41 9.83 -7.92
C GLU A 58 14.42 8.33 -7.63
N ILE A 59 15.19 7.56 -8.40
CA ILE A 59 15.34 6.12 -8.19
C ILE A 59 15.93 5.84 -6.82
N ASP A 60 17.01 6.53 -6.44
CA ASP A 60 17.66 6.33 -5.14
C ASP A 60 16.74 6.67 -3.98
N ARG A 61 15.93 7.70 -4.14
CA ARG A 61 14.93 8.09 -3.14
C ARG A 61 13.86 7.02 -2.99
N ARG A 62 13.38 6.48 -4.12
CA ARG A 62 12.39 5.40 -4.12
C ARG A 62 12.94 4.12 -3.49
N LEU A 63 14.19 3.76 -3.83
CA LEU A 63 14.88 2.60 -3.24
C LEU A 63 15.00 2.75 -1.73
N GLY A 64 15.39 3.94 -1.25
CA GLY A 64 15.48 4.22 0.18
C GLY A 64 14.14 4.08 0.89
N HIS A 65 13.07 4.57 0.27
CA HIS A 65 11.72 4.45 0.79
C HIS A 65 11.28 2.99 0.86
N LEU A 66 11.46 2.24 -0.23
CA LEU A 66 11.09 0.82 -0.28
C LEU A 66 11.85 0.00 0.76
N ALA A 67 13.15 0.24 0.90
CA ALA A 67 13.97 -0.44 1.90
C ALA A 67 13.45 -0.17 3.31
N LYS A 68 13.12 1.07 3.59
CA LYS A 68 12.58 1.49 4.90
C LYS A 68 11.25 0.82 5.20
N VAL A 69 10.34 0.82 4.21
CA VAL A 69 9.02 0.19 4.36
C VAL A 69 9.15 -1.30 4.58
N MET A 70 9.98 -1.99 3.77
CA MET A 70 10.19 -3.44 3.91
C MET A 70 10.82 -3.80 5.26
N LYS A 71 11.74 -2.99 5.75
CA LYS A 71 12.37 -3.21 7.06
C LYS A 71 11.37 -3.10 8.21
N ALA A 72 10.44 -2.16 8.11
CA ALA A 72 9.42 -1.93 9.14
C ALA A 72 8.21 -2.85 8.99
N ALA A 73 8.08 -3.54 7.86
CA ALA A 73 6.90 -4.33 7.54
C ALA A 73 6.81 -5.58 8.39
N LYS A 74 5.58 -5.88 8.81
CA LYS A 74 5.23 -7.16 9.44
C LYS A 74 4.23 -7.84 8.53
N VAL A 75 4.66 -8.94 7.91
CA VAL A 75 3.78 -9.71 7.03
C VAL A 75 2.75 -10.46 7.86
N VAL A 76 1.48 -10.23 7.57
CA VAL A 76 0.37 -10.85 8.26
C VAL A 76 -0.45 -11.66 7.26
N GLU A 77 -0.63 -12.94 7.55
CA GLU A 77 -1.46 -13.82 6.74
C GLU A 77 -2.92 -13.55 7.01
N PRO A 78 -3.73 -13.16 6.00
CA PRO A 78 -5.16 -12.96 6.22
C PRO A 78 -5.82 -14.25 6.70
N GLY A 79 -6.64 -14.14 7.74
CA GLY A 79 -7.36 -15.29 8.29
C GLY A 79 -6.56 -16.17 9.24
N ALA A 80 -5.26 -15.95 9.39
CA ALA A 80 -4.43 -16.72 10.32
C ALA A 80 -4.47 -16.17 11.75
N GLN A 81 -5.16 -15.05 11.96
CA GLN A 81 -5.12 -14.28 13.21
C GLN A 81 -6.18 -14.71 14.21
N GLY A 82 -6.88 -15.82 13.97
CA GLY A 82 -7.92 -16.30 14.85
C GLY A 82 -9.29 -16.34 14.17
N SER A 83 -10.32 -15.84 14.82
CA SER A 83 -11.69 -15.96 14.37
C SER A 83 -11.95 -15.21 13.06
N ARG A 84 -12.55 -15.90 12.10
CA ARG A 84 -12.95 -15.34 10.80
C ARG A 84 -14.34 -14.67 10.84
N ASP A 85 -14.98 -14.67 11.99
CA ASP A 85 -16.28 -14.03 12.16
C ASP A 85 -16.18 -12.56 12.55
N GLN A 86 -14.97 -12.06 12.75
CA GLN A 86 -14.69 -10.65 13.05
C GLN A 86 -13.83 -10.03 11.97
N VAL A 87 -14.00 -8.73 11.78
CA VAL A 87 -13.15 -7.96 10.86
C VAL A 87 -11.77 -7.79 11.48
N ARG A 88 -10.77 -8.27 10.77
CA ARG A 88 -9.35 -8.15 11.12
C ARG A 88 -8.56 -7.74 9.90
N PHE A 89 -7.26 -7.59 10.07
CA PHE A 89 -6.37 -7.31 8.94
C PHE A 89 -6.54 -8.37 7.85
N GLY A 90 -6.67 -7.91 6.61
CA GLY A 90 -6.84 -8.80 5.45
C GLY A 90 -8.27 -9.18 5.14
N ALA A 91 -9.24 -8.78 5.96
CA ALA A 91 -10.65 -9.09 5.72
C ALA A 91 -11.20 -8.34 4.52
N THR A 92 -12.05 -9.01 3.74
CA THR A 92 -12.89 -8.38 2.73
C THR A 92 -14.29 -8.25 3.33
N VAL A 93 -14.78 -7.02 3.44
CA VAL A 93 -16.01 -6.70 4.16
C VAL A 93 -16.99 -6.07 3.20
N GLU A 94 -18.20 -6.64 3.13
CA GLU A 94 -19.31 -6.02 2.44
C GLU A 94 -20.08 -5.13 3.42
N LEU A 95 -20.29 -3.88 3.04
CA LEU A 95 -20.93 -2.86 3.86
C LEU A 95 -22.20 -2.37 3.21
N ALA A 96 -23.18 -1.96 4.02
CA ALA A 96 -24.35 -1.24 3.57
C ALA A 96 -24.42 0.09 4.32
N ASP A 97 -24.61 1.20 3.61
CA ASP A 97 -24.77 2.51 4.23
C ASP A 97 -26.26 2.73 4.63
N GLU A 98 -26.56 3.94 5.12
CA GLU A 98 -27.91 4.29 5.57
C GLU A 98 -28.97 4.20 4.47
N ASP A 99 -28.54 4.37 3.22
CA ASP A 99 -29.42 4.28 2.04
C ASP A 99 -29.39 2.89 1.40
N ASP A 100 -28.85 1.88 2.12
CA ASP A 100 -28.66 0.51 1.67
C ASP A 100 -27.79 0.39 0.41
N VAL A 101 -26.93 1.36 0.17
CA VAL A 101 -25.94 1.29 -0.90
C VAL A 101 -24.80 0.38 -0.43
N ARG A 102 -24.49 -0.62 -1.25
CA ARG A 102 -23.48 -1.63 -0.92
C ARG A 102 -22.09 -1.20 -1.39
N ARG A 103 -21.11 -1.54 -0.56
CA ARG A 103 -19.69 -1.27 -0.85
C ARG A 103 -18.87 -2.44 -0.31
N THR A 104 -17.90 -2.89 -1.09
CA THR A 104 -16.98 -3.94 -0.65
C THR A 104 -15.59 -3.34 -0.49
N VAL A 105 -14.97 -3.56 0.66
CA VAL A 105 -13.62 -3.08 0.95
C VAL A 105 -12.78 -4.24 1.47
N THR A 106 -11.48 -4.19 1.18
CA THR A 106 -10.50 -5.13 1.73
C THR A 106 -9.49 -4.34 2.55
N ILE A 107 -9.26 -4.76 3.78
CA ILE A 107 -8.31 -4.10 4.68
C ILE A 107 -6.92 -4.65 4.42
N VAL A 108 -6.02 -3.79 3.98
CA VAL A 108 -4.65 -4.14 3.64
C VAL A 108 -3.67 -3.23 4.37
N GLY A 109 -2.38 -3.43 4.19
CA GLY A 109 -1.37 -2.51 4.74
C GLY A 109 -1.48 -1.14 4.09
N ASP A 110 -1.08 -0.10 4.83
CA ASP A 110 -1.16 1.28 4.32
C ASP A 110 -0.37 1.44 3.02
N ASP A 111 0.71 0.70 2.86
CA ASP A 111 1.55 0.75 1.67
C ASP A 111 0.97 0.00 0.47
N GLU A 112 -0.14 -0.72 0.67
CA GLU A 112 -0.86 -1.47 -0.36
C GLU A 112 -2.20 -0.83 -0.74
N ALA A 113 -2.57 0.24 -0.08
CA ALA A 113 -3.90 0.84 -0.24
C ALA A 113 -4.13 1.28 -1.68
N ASP A 114 -5.34 0.99 -2.18
CA ASP A 114 -5.77 1.36 -3.53
C ASP A 114 -7.30 1.52 -3.49
N ALA A 115 -7.74 2.74 -3.23
CA ALA A 115 -9.16 3.04 -3.06
C ALA A 115 -9.98 2.70 -4.30
N SER A 116 -9.42 2.85 -5.50
CA SER A 116 -10.12 2.56 -6.74
C SER A 116 -10.47 1.07 -6.89
N ASN A 117 -9.72 0.19 -6.21
CA ASN A 117 -9.96 -1.25 -6.19
C ASN A 117 -10.54 -1.73 -4.85
N GLY A 118 -11.05 -0.81 -4.03
CA GLY A 118 -11.65 -1.15 -2.75
C GLY A 118 -10.67 -1.60 -1.69
N ARG A 119 -9.38 -1.32 -1.86
CA ARG A 119 -8.35 -1.71 -0.90
C ARG A 119 -8.04 -0.52 0.01
N ILE A 120 -8.40 -0.64 1.29
CA ILE A 120 -8.22 0.44 2.25
C ILE A 120 -7.08 0.10 3.22
N GLY A 121 -6.31 1.13 3.58
CA GLY A 121 -5.19 0.96 4.49
C GLY A 121 -5.64 0.68 5.92
N TRP A 122 -4.87 -0.13 6.62
CA TRP A 122 -5.12 -0.52 8.00
C TRP A 122 -5.38 0.68 8.93
N SER A 123 -4.69 1.80 8.73
CA SER A 123 -4.86 2.99 9.56
C SER A 123 -5.90 3.98 9.03
N ALA A 124 -6.57 3.69 7.91
CA ALA A 124 -7.63 4.55 7.39
C ALA A 124 -8.83 4.59 8.36
N PRO A 125 -9.55 5.72 8.44
CA PRO A 125 -10.69 5.84 9.36
C PRO A 125 -11.72 4.74 9.22
N LEU A 126 -12.06 4.34 7.99
CA LEU A 126 -13.03 3.26 7.76
C LEU A 126 -12.51 1.92 8.30
N ALA A 127 -11.24 1.59 8.04
CA ALA A 127 -10.66 0.35 8.54
C ALA A 127 -10.67 0.31 10.06
N ARG A 128 -10.28 1.41 10.71
CA ARG A 128 -10.28 1.51 12.18
C ARG A 128 -11.66 1.34 12.78
N ALA A 129 -12.68 1.86 12.13
CA ALA A 129 -14.05 1.74 12.58
C ALA A 129 -14.57 0.29 12.45
N LEU A 130 -14.11 -0.45 11.44
CA LEU A 130 -14.59 -1.79 11.15
C LEU A 130 -13.90 -2.89 11.95
N VAL A 131 -12.65 -2.70 12.35
CA VAL A 131 -11.88 -3.76 13.03
C VAL A 131 -12.60 -4.22 14.31
N GLY A 132 -12.76 -5.54 14.43
CA GLY A 132 -13.45 -6.16 15.55
C GLY A 132 -14.95 -6.34 15.36
N ALA A 133 -15.51 -5.78 14.29
CA ALA A 133 -16.95 -5.91 14.01
C ALA A 133 -17.30 -7.31 13.53
N LYS A 134 -18.54 -7.72 13.81
CA LYS A 134 -19.16 -8.95 13.32
C LYS A 134 -20.28 -8.62 12.35
N VAL A 135 -20.71 -9.62 11.57
CA VAL A 135 -21.85 -9.46 10.69
C VAL A 135 -23.06 -8.99 11.51
N GLY A 136 -23.72 -7.95 11.03
CA GLY A 136 -24.85 -7.33 11.69
C GLY A 136 -24.49 -6.11 12.53
N ASP A 137 -23.22 -5.92 12.85
CA ASP A 137 -22.78 -4.76 13.63
C ASP A 137 -22.85 -3.48 12.78
N GLU A 138 -23.21 -2.39 13.43
CA GLU A 138 -23.16 -1.07 12.85
C GLU A 138 -21.93 -0.33 13.36
N ARG A 139 -21.25 0.38 12.48
CA ARG A 139 -20.10 1.18 12.81
C ARG A 139 -20.22 2.58 12.21
N ILE A 140 -19.81 3.56 12.99
CA ILE A 140 -19.82 4.96 12.60
C ILE A 140 -18.41 5.37 12.22
N VAL A 141 -18.27 5.94 11.02
CA VAL A 141 -17.01 6.48 10.52
C VAL A 141 -17.08 7.98 10.55
N ARG A 142 -16.13 8.61 11.23
CA ARG A 142 -16.03 10.07 11.29
C ARG A 142 -15.05 10.56 10.24
N LEU A 143 -15.56 11.34 9.30
CA LEU A 143 -14.78 11.90 8.19
C LEU A 143 -14.88 13.42 8.23
N PRO A 144 -13.95 14.16 7.60
CA PRO A 144 -14.04 15.63 7.55
C PRO A 144 -15.37 16.15 7.00
N ALA A 145 -16.00 15.40 6.07
CA ALA A 145 -17.29 15.77 5.49
C ALA A 145 -18.49 15.41 6.37
N GLY A 146 -18.27 14.73 7.51
CA GLY A 146 -19.34 14.32 8.43
C GLY A 146 -19.24 12.85 8.81
N GLU A 147 -20.21 12.39 9.60
CA GLU A 147 -20.28 11.01 10.04
C GLU A 147 -21.06 10.17 9.02
N LYS A 148 -20.62 8.92 8.85
CA LYS A 148 -21.33 7.95 8.02
C LYS A 148 -21.46 6.65 8.77
N SER A 149 -22.63 6.04 8.72
CA SER A 149 -22.92 4.77 9.40
C SER A 149 -22.93 3.63 8.38
N TYR A 150 -22.28 2.53 8.74
CA TYR A 150 -22.24 1.31 7.92
C TYR A 150 -22.63 0.10 8.73
N GLU A 151 -23.43 -0.78 8.12
CA GLU A 151 -23.70 -2.11 8.65
C GLU A 151 -22.76 -3.11 7.98
N VAL A 152 -22.18 -4.02 8.77
CA VAL A 152 -21.36 -5.11 8.25
C VAL A 152 -22.29 -6.22 7.75
N VAL A 153 -22.33 -6.42 6.43
CA VAL A 153 -23.22 -7.40 5.80
C VAL A 153 -22.57 -8.76 5.67
N ALA A 154 -21.30 -8.79 5.30
CA ALA A 154 -20.55 -10.05 5.13
C ALA A 154 -19.08 -9.81 5.40
N ILE A 155 -18.40 -10.85 5.89
CA ILE A 155 -16.96 -10.85 6.14
C ILE A 155 -16.39 -12.07 5.44
N ARG A 156 -15.35 -11.85 4.63
CA ARG A 156 -14.65 -12.93 3.94
C ARG A 156 -13.15 -12.78 4.12
N TYR A 157 -12.46 -13.91 4.13
CA TYR A 157 -11.01 -13.97 4.14
C TYR A 157 -10.55 -14.82 2.96
N PRO A 158 -9.38 -14.53 2.38
CA PRO A 158 -8.84 -15.40 1.34
C PRO A 158 -8.56 -16.79 1.93
N ASP A 159 -8.80 -17.81 1.14
CA ASP A 159 -8.47 -19.18 1.54
C ASP A 159 -6.96 -19.34 1.66
N ALA A 160 -6.55 -20.09 2.69
CA ALA A 160 -5.13 -20.33 2.95
C ALA A 160 -4.51 -21.23 1.89
#